data_420d51741900e989a414ffe4c6bb6d97
#
_entry.id   420d51741900e989a414ffe4c6bb6d97
#
_cell.length_a   1.000
_cell.length_b   1.000
_cell.length_c   1.000
_cell.angle_alpha   90.00
_cell.angle_beta   90.00
_cell.angle_gamma   90.00
#
_symmetry.space_group_name_H-M   'P 1'
#
loop_
_entity.id
_entity.type
_entity.pdbx_description
1 polymer ?
#
loop_
_entity_poly.entity_id
_entity_poly.type
_entity_poly.pdbx_seq_one_letter_code
_entity_poly.pdbx_strand_id
1 'polypeptide(L)'
;GLASTMTLSASAQQANEDARPNPLLVYSDLTFKAPKFDWIEETDYQPALLEAISMQRYAINKIVNNKAKPTFLNTIVAFEESGKMLDHVSSVFYCLTSADKTPIIAQTEKEMTPVLTDWENKITFNTKLFNRIKYVYDHERSKLKGENLKLLDETYKQFVRSGALLSPEKKARMEQINKRIAELQQQWGTTLTDATNHAVVWVNSKDELKGLSEADIAQCKKDAESRGGKAPYCIVIVNTTQQAILTNLENRDLRRRVFEASVHRADG
;
A
#
# COMPACT_ATOMS: atom_id res chain seq x y z
N GLY A 1 50.49 11.15 -11.96
CA GLY A 1 49.32 10.27 -12.01
C GLY A 1 48.98 9.68 -10.65
N LEU A 2 48.69 10.49 -9.61
CA LEU A 2 48.22 9.96 -8.29
C LEU A 2 47.46 11.05 -7.49
N ALA A 3 46.76 11.95 -8.17
CA ALA A 3 46.03 13.02 -7.48
C ALA A 3 44.50 13.08 -7.85
N SER A 4 43.99 12.10 -8.62
CA SER A 4 42.58 12.19 -9.13
C SER A 4 41.59 11.21 -8.48
N THR A 5 42.02 10.37 -7.53
CA THR A 5 41.10 9.33 -6.95
C THR A 5 40.64 9.64 -5.52
N MET A 6 41.11 10.73 -4.88
CA MET A 6 40.64 11.08 -3.53
C MET A 6 39.51 12.11 -3.44
N THR A 7 39.18 12.81 -4.53
CA THR A 7 38.13 13.85 -4.51
C THR A 7 36.73 13.31 -4.70
N LEU A 8 36.57 12.11 -5.28
CA LEU A 8 35.22 11.51 -5.49
C LEU A 8 34.62 10.86 -4.25
N SER A 9 35.46 10.42 -3.27
CA SER A 9 34.93 9.83 -2.05
C SER A 9 34.48 10.87 -1.01
N ALA A 10 35.11 12.05 -0.99
CA ALA A 10 34.73 13.12 -0.07
C ALA A 10 33.42 13.82 -0.44
N SER A 11 33.15 13.97 -1.74
CA SER A 11 31.89 14.57 -2.21
C SER A 11 30.67 13.64 -2.04
N ALA A 12 30.85 12.33 -2.12
CA ALA A 12 29.80 11.36 -1.86
C ALA A 12 29.48 11.22 -0.36
N GLN A 13 30.47 11.43 0.50
CA GLN A 13 30.29 11.42 1.95
C GLN A 13 29.68 12.73 2.47
N GLN A 14 30.05 13.88 1.90
CA GLN A 14 29.48 15.18 2.26
C GLN A 14 28.02 15.34 1.81
N ALA A 15 27.63 14.75 0.66
CA ALA A 15 26.24 14.76 0.20
C ALA A 15 25.29 13.95 1.10
N ASN A 16 25.80 13.09 1.98
CA ASN A 16 24.99 12.27 2.90
C ASN A 16 24.87 12.90 4.31
N GLU A 17 25.67 13.92 4.64
CA GLU A 17 25.57 14.63 5.94
C GLU A 17 24.56 15.78 5.93
N ASP A 18 24.19 16.32 4.75
CA ASP A 18 23.21 17.40 4.58
C ASP A 18 21.78 16.90 4.24
N ALA A 19 21.56 15.60 4.09
CA ALA A 19 20.25 15.06 3.80
C ALA A 19 19.35 15.09 5.06
N ARG A 20 18.22 15.81 4.99
CA ARG A 20 17.24 15.80 6.08
C ARG A 20 16.84 14.35 6.45
N PRO A 21 16.69 14.02 7.75
CA PRO A 21 16.20 12.70 8.14
C PRO A 21 14.85 12.42 7.50
N ASN A 22 14.65 11.21 6.96
CA ASN A 22 13.38 10.85 6.38
C ASN A 22 12.29 10.80 7.48
N PRO A 23 11.25 11.64 7.41
CA PRO A 23 10.25 11.77 8.48
C PRO A 23 9.41 10.51 8.66
N LEU A 24 9.33 9.62 7.67
CA LEU A 24 8.63 8.36 7.75
C LEU A 24 9.35 7.30 8.62
N LEU A 25 10.65 7.47 8.86
CA LEU A 25 11.45 6.55 9.68
C LEU A 25 11.47 6.93 11.16
N VAL A 26 10.69 7.93 11.56
CA VAL A 26 10.59 8.41 12.94
C VAL A 26 9.12 8.43 13.35
N TYR A 27 8.82 7.78 14.49
CA TYR A 27 7.46 7.86 15.03
C TYR A 27 7.11 9.28 15.45
N SER A 28 5.96 9.75 15.00
CA SER A 28 5.45 11.08 15.31
C SER A 28 5.20 11.28 16.80
N ASP A 29 5.43 12.49 17.29
CA ASP A 29 5.07 12.97 18.63
C ASP A 29 3.65 13.53 18.71
N LEU A 30 2.94 13.63 17.58
CA LEU A 30 1.56 14.09 17.53
C LEU A 30 0.62 13.09 18.23
N THR A 31 -0.57 13.58 18.59
CA THR A 31 -1.64 12.76 19.17
C THR A 31 -1.91 11.54 18.29
N PHE A 32 -2.05 10.39 18.92
CA PHE A 32 -2.24 9.09 18.26
C PHE A 32 -1.11 8.68 17.29
N LYS A 33 0.08 9.29 17.40
CA LYS A 33 1.20 9.07 16.48
C LYS A 33 0.86 9.41 15.02
N ALA A 34 -0.06 10.34 14.80
CA ALA A 34 -0.47 10.77 13.47
C ALA A 34 0.75 11.22 12.66
N PRO A 35 0.88 10.81 11.38
CA PRO A 35 2.00 11.23 10.55
C PRO A 35 2.03 12.75 10.37
N LYS A 36 3.22 13.34 10.35
CA LYS A 36 3.42 14.78 10.06
C LYS A 36 3.42 14.98 8.54
N PHE A 37 2.25 14.92 7.92
CA PHE A 37 2.12 14.98 6.45
C PHE A 37 2.75 16.23 5.82
N ASP A 38 2.76 17.37 6.51
CA ASP A 38 3.40 18.63 6.08
C ASP A 38 4.93 18.51 5.98
N TRP A 39 5.53 17.50 6.57
CA TRP A 39 6.98 17.24 6.53
C TRP A 39 7.35 16.11 5.57
N ILE A 40 6.36 15.35 5.10
CA ILE A 40 6.56 14.20 4.22
C ILE A 40 6.44 14.66 2.78
N GLU A 41 7.45 14.38 1.97
CA GLU A 41 7.43 14.57 0.53
C GLU A 41 7.16 13.24 -0.18
N GLU A 42 6.58 13.30 -1.38
CA GLU A 42 6.28 12.09 -2.15
C GLU A 42 7.54 11.24 -2.45
N THR A 43 8.68 11.90 -2.57
CA THR A 43 9.98 11.27 -2.77
C THR A 43 10.56 10.58 -1.55
N ASP A 44 9.97 10.77 -0.36
CA ASP A 44 10.41 10.12 0.87
C ASP A 44 9.99 8.64 0.96
N TYR A 45 8.88 8.26 0.28
CA TYR A 45 8.27 6.94 0.47
C TYR A 45 9.16 5.78 0.00
N GLN A 46 9.73 5.86 -1.19
CA GLN A 46 10.55 4.78 -1.72
C GLN A 46 11.79 4.52 -0.86
N PRO A 47 12.60 5.54 -0.50
CA PRO A 47 13.75 5.34 0.38
C PRO A 47 13.34 4.82 1.77
N ALA A 48 12.22 5.30 2.33
CA ALA A 48 11.75 4.85 3.64
C ALA A 48 11.33 3.36 3.62
N LEU A 49 10.62 2.92 2.58
CA LEU A 49 10.25 1.51 2.41
C LEU A 49 11.49 0.62 2.29
N LEU A 50 12.47 1.03 1.50
CA LEU A 50 13.72 0.28 1.33
C LEU A 50 14.51 0.19 2.63
N GLU A 51 14.61 1.29 3.38
CA GLU A 51 15.30 1.31 4.67
C GLU A 51 14.56 0.47 5.72
N ALA A 52 13.23 0.56 5.78
CA ALA A 52 12.41 -0.24 6.68
C ALA A 52 12.56 -1.75 6.40
N ILE A 53 12.65 -2.16 5.11
CA ILE A 53 13.01 -3.55 4.72
C ILE A 53 14.41 -3.92 5.24
N SER A 54 15.37 -3.01 5.12
CA SER A 54 16.75 -3.23 5.59
C SER A 54 16.80 -3.43 7.11
N MET A 55 16.07 -2.60 7.86
CA MET A 55 15.92 -2.70 9.32
C MET A 55 15.31 -4.05 9.73
N GLN A 56 14.21 -4.45 9.08
CA GLN A 56 13.57 -5.73 9.35
C GLN A 56 14.49 -6.90 9.00
N ARG A 57 15.19 -6.83 7.88
CA ARG A 57 16.18 -7.84 7.48
C ARG A 57 17.28 -8.02 8.52
N TYR A 58 17.82 -6.92 9.04
CA TYR A 58 18.81 -6.96 10.10
C TYR A 58 18.26 -7.63 11.37
N ALA A 59 17.05 -7.26 11.79
CA ALA A 59 16.40 -7.85 12.96
C ALA A 59 16.14 -9.36 12.78
N ILE A 60 15.61 -9.78 11.62
CA ILE A 60 15.41 -11.20 11.31
C ILE A 60 16.75 -11.97 11.30
N ASN A 61 17.79 -11.39 10.73
CA ASN A 61 19.13 -11.99 10.76
C ASN A 61 19.64 -12.22 12.19
N LYS A 62 19.36 -11.30 13.11
CA LYS A 62 19.67 -11.52 14.55
C LYS A 62 18.89 -12.68 15.14
N ILE A 63 17.59 -12.80 14.80
CA ILE A 63 16.75 -13.91 15.28
C ILE A 63 17.30 -15.25 14.78
N VAL A 64 17.52 -15.40 13.47
CA VAL A 64 17.90 -16.69 12.86
C VAL A 64 19.31 -17.12 13.21
N ASN A 65 20.20 -16.18 13.54
CA ASN A 65 21.58 -16.46 13.95
C ASN A 65 21.76 -16.54 15.46
N ASN A 66 20.71 -16.33 16.25
CA ASN A 66 20.78 -16.43 17.70
C ASN A 66 21.09 -17.88 18.12
N LYS A 67 22.20 -18.08 18.82
CA LYS A 67 22.66 -19.40 19.31
C LYS A 67 21.86 -19.92 20.51
N ALA A 68 21.15 -19.03 21.21
CA ALA A 68 20.29 -19.43 22.30
C ALA A 68 19.10 -20.25 21.81
N LYS A 69 18.62 -21.13 22.68
CA LYS A 69 17.39 -21.92 22.48
C LYS A 69 16.24 -20.98 22.10
N PRO A 70 15.42 -21.31 21.08
CA PRO A 70 14.26 -20.50 20.74
C PRO A 70 13.27 -20.42 21.90
N THR A 71 12.82 -19.19 22.21
CA THR A 71 11.79 -18.89 23.19
C THR A 71 10.75 -17.97 22.59
N PHE A 72 9.59 -17.85 23.24
CA PHE A 72 8.56 -16.90 22.85
C PHE A 72 9.13 -15.48 22.69
N LEU A 73 9.93 -15.01 23.66
CA LEU A 73 10.50 -13.66 23.62
C LEU A 73 11.56 -13.47 22.53
N ASN A 74 12.55 -14.41 22.41
CA ASN A 74 13.66 -14.21 21.47
C ASN A 74 13.34 -14.64 20.04
N THR A 75 12.12 -15.09 19.77
CA THR A 75 11.71 -15.56 18.45
C THR A 75 10.38 -14.91 18.04
N ILE A 76 9.30 -15.10 18.77
CA ILE A 76 7.97 -14.62 18.37
C ILE A 76 7.85 -13.11 18.60
N VAL A 77 8.12 -12.64 19.80
CA VAL A 77 8.08 -11.19 20.11
C VAL A 77 9.14 -10.45 19.29
N ALA A 78 10.35 -10.99 19.19
CA ALA A 78 11.40 -10.38 18.39
C ALA A 78 11.04 -10.30 16.89
N PHE A 79 10.31 -11.29 16.36
CA PHE A 79 9.80 -11.26 14.99
C PHE A 79 8.70 -10.21 14.81
N GLU A 80 7.72 -10.16 15.71
CA GLU A 80 6.66 -9.15 15.73
C GLU A 80 7.23 -7.72 15.75
N GLU A 81 8.18 -7.48 16.66
CA GLU A 81 8.85 -6.18 16.76
C GLU A 81 9.65 -5.81 15.50
N SER A 82 10.16 -6.81 14.78
CA SER A 82 11.00 -6.58 13.60
C SER A 82 10.27 -5.89 12.45
N GLY A 83 8.94 -6.08 12.33
CA GLY A 83 8.12 -5.55 11.24
C GLY A 83 7.60 -4.14 11.46
N LYS A 84 7.61 -3.63 12.68
CA LYS A 84 6.89 -2.40 13.07
C LYS A 84 7.21 -1.16 12.23
N MET A 85 8.47 -0.96 11.84
CA MET A 85 8.84 0.19 11.02
C MET A 85 8.32 0.03 9.59
N LEU A 86 8.43 -1.17 9.02
CA LEU A 86 7.90 -1.43 7.68
C LEU A 86 6.37 -1.30 7.65
N ASP A 87 5.68 -1.80 8.67
CA ASP A 87 4.23 -1.67 8.81
C ASP A 87 3.83 -0.20 8.95
N HIS A 88 4.58 0.59 9.73
CA HIS A 88 4.34 2.03 9.87
C HIS A 88 4.46 2.75 8.52
N VAL A 89 5.58 2.62 7.83
CA VAL A 89 5.82 3.28 6.54
C VAL A 89 4.81 2.82 5.49
N SER A 90 4.57 1.51 5.40
CA SER A 90 3.62 0.93 4.44
C SER A 90 2.19 1.41 4.69
N SER A 91 1.75 1.50 5.95
CA SER A 91 0.41 1.98 6.28
C SER A 91 0.17 3.42 5.83
N VAL A 92 1.16 4.30 6.04
CA VAL A 92 1.08 5.70 5.56
C VAL A 92 1.08 5.74 4.03
N PHE A 93 1.96 4.98 3.39
CA PHE A 93 2.07 4.92 1.92
C PHE A 93 0.76 4.44 1.27
N TYR A 94 0.23 3.30 1.69
CA TYR A 94 -0.99 2.75 1.11
C TYR A 94 -2.25 3.55 1.43
N CYS A 95 -2.24 4.36 2.49
CA CYS A 95 -3.29 5.36 2.71
C CYS A 95 -3.32 6.37 1.54
N LEU A 96 -2.16 6.88 1.12
CA LEU A 96 -2.08 7.83 0.00
C LEU A 96 -2.37 7.20 -1.36
N THR A 97 -1.96 5.97 -1.61
CA THR A 97 -2.31 5.29 -2.88
C THR A 97 -3.82 5.17 -3.09
N SER A 98 -4.60 5.25 -2.02
CA SER A 98 -6.06 5.16 -2.04
C SER A 98 -6.76 6.52 -1.99
N ALA A 99 -6.14 7.53 -1.35
CA ALA A 99 -6.78 8.81 -1.07
C ALA A 99 -6.27 9.96 -1.96
N ASP A 100 -4.98 9.99 -2.28
CA ASP A 100 -4.32 11.06 -3.05
C ASP A 100 -3.18 10.48 -3.89
N LYS A 101 -3.55 9.72 -4.91
CA LYS A 101 -2.62 9.00 -5.78
C LYS A 101 -2.09 9.90 -6.89
N THR A 102 -1.00 10.59 -6.61
CA THR A 102 -0.27 11.38 -7.62
C THR A 102 0.53 10.47 -8.57
N PRO A 103 1.05 10.99 -9.70
CA PRO A 103 1.92 10.25 -10.60
C PRO A 103 3.17 9.67 -9.90
N ILE A 104 3.77 10.39 -8.95
CA ILE A 104 4.95 9.95 -8.19
C ILE A 104 4.56 8.79 -7.27
N ILE A 105 3.46 8.91 -6.54
CA ILE A 105 2.94 7.82 -5.67
C ILE A 105 2.60 6.58 -6.49
N ALA A 106 1.96 6.75 -7.66
CA ALA A 106 1.64 5.64 -8.55
C ALA A 106 2.89 4.93 -9.09
N GLN A 107 3.93 5.68 -9.45
CA GLN A 107 5.19 5.11 -9.90
C GLN A 107 5.90 4.38 -8.75
N THR A 108 5.96 4.97 -7.57
CA THR A 108 6.52 4.35 -6.37
C THR A 108 5.80 3.03 -6.03
N GLU A 109 4.47 3.00 -6.08
CA GLU A 109 3.68 1.78 -5.86
C GLU A 109 4.05 0.69 -6.87
N LYS A 110 4.14 1.04 -8.16
CA LYS A 110 4.50 0.11 -9.22
C LYS A 110 5.90 -0.49 -9.01
N GLU A 111 6.85 0.32 -8.57
CA GLU A 111 8.24 -0.12 -8.33
C GLU A 111 8.38 -0.92 -7.05
N MET A 112 7.69 -0.51 -5.98
CA MET A 112 7.83 -1.13 -4.66
C MET A 112 6.99 -2.40 -4.47
N THR A 113 5.88 -2.56 -5.19
CA THR A 113 5.05 -3.78 -5.10
C THR A 113 5.86 -5.07 -5.30
N PRO A 114 6.66 -5.25 -6.36
CA PRO A 114 7.47 -6.46 -6.51
C PRO A 114 8.56 -6.59 -5.45
N VAL A 115 9.12 -5.49 -4.96
CA VAL A 115 10.16 -5.48 -3.93
C VAL A 115 9.60 -5.95 -2.58
N LEU A 116 8.44 -5.44 -2.19
CA LEU A 116 7.74 -5.82 -0.96
C LEU A 116 7.30 -7.28 -1.01
N THR A 117 6.74 -7.72 -2.14
CA THR A 117 6.33 -9.12 -2.35
C THR A 117 7.53 -10.08 -2.29
N ASP A 118 8.66 -9.71 -2.89
CA ASP A 118 9.90 -10.49 -2.81
C ASP A 118 10.41 -10.58 -1.37
N TRP A 119 10.34 -9.48 -0.64
CA TRP A 119 10.74 -9.44 0.77
C TRP A 119 9.82 -10.32 1.65
N GLU A 120 8.52 -10.25 1.47
CA GLU A 120 7.55 -11.10 2.18
C GLU A 120 7.79 -12.59 1.89
N ASN A 121 8.03 -12.96 0.64
CA ASN A 121 8.40 -14.32 0.27
C ASN A 121 9.70 -14.77 0.96
N LYS A 122 10.72 -13.90 1.04
CA LYS A 122 11.99 -14.19 1.73
C LYS A 122 11.81 -14.42 3.23
N ILE A 123 10.88 -13.73 3.87
CA ILE A 123 10.51 -13.99 5.27
C ILE A 123 9.80 -15.33 5.40
N THR A 124 8.72 -15.50 4.65
CA THR A 124 7.83 -16.67 4.72
C THR A 124 8.57 -17.98 4.44
N PHE A 125 9.48 -17.97 3.45
CA PHE A 125 10.23 -19.18 3.07
C PHE A 125 11.58 -19.32 3.78
N ASN A 126 11.86 -18.46 4.76
CA ASN A 126 13.07 -18.60 5.57
C ASN A 126 12.96 -19.80 6.51
N THR A 127 13.59 -20.89 6.11
CA THR A 127 13.54 -22.16 6.85
C THR A 127 14.14 -22.03 8.27
N LYS A 128 15.19 -21.21 8.45
CA LYS A 128 15.78 -21.01 9.78
C LYS A 128 14.82 -20.28 10.72
N LEU A 129 14.15 -19.25 10.21
CA LEU A 129 13.14 -18.51 10.97
C LEU A 129 11.97 -19.42 11.32
N PHE A 130 11.42 -20.14 10.33
CA PHE A 130 10.30 -21.04 10.55
C PHE A 130 10.63 -22.17 11.54
N ASN A 131 11.82 -22.73 11.48
CA ASN A 131 12.23 -23.77 12.43
C ASN A 131 12.27 -23.23 13.87
N ARG A 132 12.67 -21.98 14.08
CA ARG A 132 12.62 -21.34 15.41
C ARG A 132 11.17 -21.11 15.87
N ILE A 133 10.31 -20.60 14.98
CA ILE A 133 8.88 -20.40 15.25
C ILE A 133 8.21 -21.73 15.61
N LYS A 134 8.45 -22.77 14.79
CA LYS A 134 7.92 -24.11 15.03
C LYS A 134 8.41 -24.69 16.36
N TYR A 135 9.69 -24.50 16.68
CA TYR A 135 10.23 -24.94 17.96
C TYR A 135 9.47 -24.32 19.14
N VAL A 136 9.22 -23.00 19.14
CA VAL A 136 8.45 -22.33 20.18
C VAL A 136 7.01 -22.84 20.23
N TYR A 137 6.39 -23.05 19.06
CA TYR A 137 5.03 -23.59 18.96
C TYR A 137 4.93 -24.97 19.61
N ASP A 138 5.87 -25.87 19.32
CA ASP A 138 5.85 -27.25 19.81
C ASP A 138 6.18 -27.34 21.31
N HIS A 139 6.99 -26.42 21.89
CA HIS A 139 7.55 -26.59 23.24
C HIS A 139 7.05 -25.55 24.29
N GLU A 140 6.54 -24.41 23.86
CA GLU A 140 6.11 -23.35 24.78
C GLU A 140 4.62 -23.03 24.70
N ARG A 141 3.92 -23.48 23.67
CA ARG A 141 2.50 -23.17 23.44
C ARG A 141 1.61 -23.46 24.65
N SER A 142 1.80 -24.59 25.30
CA SER A 142 1.01 -24.99 26.48
C SER A 142 1.22 -24.10 27.73
N LYS A 143 2.31 -23.33 27.77
CA LYS A 143 2.66 -22.44 28.88
C LYS A 143 2.13 -21.02 28.66
N LEU A 144 1.72 -20.68 27.45
CA LEU A 144 1.23 -19.36 27.08
C LEU A 144 -0.28 -19.25 27.26
N LYS A 145 -0.76 -18.04 27.51
CA LYS A 145 -2.18 -17.71 27.68
C LYS A 145 -2.49 -16.35 27.04
N GLY A 146 -3.78 -16.08 26.80
CA GLY A 146 -4.26 -14.78 26.31
C GLY A 146 -3.58 -14.36 25.00
N GLU A 147 -3.15 -13.11 24.94
CA GLU A 147 -2.56 -12.50 23.73
C GLU A 147 -1.27 -13.20 23.28
N ASN A 148 -0.43 -13.61 24.21
CA ASN A 148 0.82 -14.31 23.88
C ASN A 148 0.56 -15.66 23.18
N LEU A 149 -0.43 -16.42 23.65
CA LEU A 149 -0.84 -17.65 22.99
C LEU A 149 -1.41 -17.36 21.61
N LYS A 150 -2.24 -16.33 21.51
CA LYS A 150 -2.85 -15.92 20.22
C LYS A 150 -1.77 -15.50 19.23
N LEU A 151 -0.82 -14.67 19.64
CA LEU A 151 0.29 -14.22 18.78
C LEU A 151 1.09 -15.42 18.25
N LEU A 152 1.47 -16.36 19.11
CA LEU A 152 2.17 -17.58 18.68
C LEU A 152 1.34 -18.40 17.68
N ASP A 153 0.07 -18.64 17.98
CA ASP A 153 -0.81 -19.43 17.14
C ASP A 153 -1.01 -18.82 15.76
N GLU A 154 -1.25 -17.50 15.69
CA GLU A 154 -1.45 -16.81 14.42
C GLU A 154 -0.14 -16.72 13.62
N THR A 155 0.98 -16.40 14.26
CA THR A 155 2.29 -16.41 13.60
C THR A 155 2.59 -17.77 12.97
N TYR A 156 2.46 -18.86 13.73
CA TYR A 156 2.71 -20.20 13.21
C TYR A 156 1.77 -20.55 12.05
N LYS A 157 0.46 -20.31 12.22
CA LYS A 157 -0.55 -20.57 11.17
C LYS A 157 -0.31 -19.78 9.90
N GLN A 158 0.08 -18.51 10.04
CA GLN A 158 0.39 -17.65 8.89
C GLN A 158 1.53 -18.25 8.07
N PHE A 159 2.64 -18.62 8.70
CA PHE A 159 3.76 -19.26 7.99
C PHE A 159 3.35 -20.56 7.31
N VAL A 160 2.58 -21.42 7.99
CA VAL A 160 2.11 -22.70 7.41
C VAL A 160 1.19 -22.47 6.21
N ARG A 161 0.21 -21.56 6.33
CA ARG A 161 -0.73 -21.21 5.25
C ARG A 161 -0.05 -20.57 4.05
N SER A 162 0.97 -19.77 4.31
CA SER A 162 1.77 -19.12 3.25
C SER A 162 2.81 -20.06 2.63
N GLY A 163 2.88 -21.34 3.05
CA GLY A 163 3.68 -22.35 2.38
C GLY A 163 5.05 -22.66 3.01
N ALA A 164 5.29 -22.32 4.27
CA ALA A 164 6.57 -22.57 4.93
C ALA A 164 6.96 -24.07 4.95
N LEU A 165 5.97 -24.97 4.92
CA LEU A 165 6.15 -26.44 4.89
C LEU A 165 6.32 -27.03 3.47
N LEU A 166 6.23 -26.20 2.42
CA LEU A 166 6.38 -26.68 1.04
C LEU A 166 7.83 -27.13 0.76
N SER A 167 7.99 -28.02 -0.22
CA SER A 167 9.33 -28.38 -0.73
C SER A 167 9.98 -27.17 -1.42
N PRO A 168 11.32 -27.17 -1.59
CA PRO A 168 12.02 -26.05 -2.27
C PRO A 168 11.44 -25.73 -3.65
N GLU A 169 11.10 -26.75 -4.46
CA GLU A 169 10.52 -26.56 -5.80
C GLU A 169 9.14 -25.91 -5.73
N LYS A 170 8.30 -26.33 -4.78
CA LYS A 170 6.97 -25.76 -4.57
C LYS A 170 7.05 -24.34 -4.01
N LYS A 171 8.04 -24.04 -3.15
CA LYS A 171 8.30 -22.68 -2.69
C LYS A 171 8.69 -21.76 -3.85
N ALA A 172 9.62 -22.17 -4.70
CA ALA A 172 10.00 -21.39 -5.88
C ALA A 172 8.80 -21.14 -6.81
N ARG A 173 7.93 -22.13 -6.99
CA ARG A 173 6.69 -21.93 -7.77
C ARG A 173 5.73 -20.98 -7.08
N MET A 174 5.58 -21.05 -5.75
CA MET A 174 4.73 -20.15 -4.97
C MET A 174 5.21 -18.70 -5.04
N GLU A 175 6.53 -18.46 -5.00
CA GLU A 175 7.11 -17.13 -5.20
C GLU A 175 6.73 -16.52 -6.55
N GLN A 176 6.78 -17.31 -7.63
CA GLN A 176 6.36 -16.84 -8.95
C GLN A 176 4.86 -16.49 -8.98
N ILE A 177 4.03 -17.32 -8.35
CA ILE A 177 2.58 -17.08 -8.25
C ILE A 177 2.31 -15.82 -7.44
N ASN A 178 2.93 -15.65 -6.28
CA ASN A 178 2.75 -14.48 -5.42
C ASN A 178 3.12 -13.18 -6.15
N LYS A 179 4.27 -13.17 -6.85
CA LYS A 179 4.68 -12.02 -7.67
C LYS A 179 3.64 -11.71 -8.75
N ARG A 180 3.15 -12.73 -9.46
CA ARG A 180 2.15 -12.53 -10.51
C ARG A 180 0.81 -12.04 -9.97
N ILE A 181 0.38 -12.55 -8.80
CA ILE A 181 -0.83 -12.06 -8.13
C ILE A 181 -0.67 -10.58 -7.76
N ALA A 182 0.45 -10.20 -7.15
CA ALA A 182 0.71 -8.81 -6.75
C ALA A 182 0.70 -7.85 -7.96
N GLU A 183 1.35 -8.23 -9.06
CA GLU A 183 1.32 -7.48 -10.32
C GLU A 183 -0.11 -7.31 -10.87
N LEU A 184 -0.89 -8.40 -10.90
CA LEU A 184 -2.26 -8.37 -11.40
C LEU A 184 -3.19 -7.55 -10.53
N GLN A 185 -3.03 -7.62 -9.21
CA GLN A 185 -3.80 -6.81 -8.26
C GLN A 185 -3.50 -5.32 -8.43
N GLN A 186 -2.23 -4.96 -8.60
CA GLN A 186 -1.83 -3.57 -8.84
C GLN A 186 -2.38 -3.08 -10.18
N GLN A 187 -2.27 -3.87 -11.25
CA GLN A 187 -2.82 -3.54 -12.57
C GLN A 187 -4.34 -3.37 -12.52
N TRP A 188 -5.04 -4.28 -11.86
CA TRP A 188 -6.49 -4.22 -11.67
C TRP A 188 -6.89 -2.94 -10.93
N GLY A 189 -6.23 -2.63 -9.81
CA GLY A 189 -6.51 -1.42 -9.03
C GLY A 189 -6.33 -0.14 -9.86
N THR A 190 -5.26 -0.06 -10.65
CA THR A 190 -5.02 1.07 -11.54
C THR A 190 -6.11 1.17 -12.62
N THR A 191 -6.41 0.06 -13.31
CA THR A 191 -7.45 0.02 -14.36
C THR A 191 -8.81 0.44 -13.83
N LEU A 192 -9.19 -0.05 -12.64
CA LEU A 192 -10.46 0.32 -12.00
C LEU A 192 -10.51 1.80 -11.61
N THR A 193 -9.42 2.33 -11.09
CA THR A 193 -9.31 3.75 -10.74
C THR A 193 -9.42 4.63 -11.99
N ASP A 194 -8.69 4.29 -13.04
CA ASP A 194 -8.70 5.02 -14.32
C ASP A 194 -10.10 4.97 -14.97
N ALA A 195 -10.72 3.80 -15.01
CA ALA A 195 -12.09 3.63 -15.52
C ALA A 195 -13.09 4.49 -14.72
N THR A 196 -12.96 4.52 -13.38
CA THR A 196 -13.82 5.35 -12.53
C THR A 196 -13.58 6.85 -12.78
N ASN A 197 -12.33 7.27 -12.91
CA ASN A 197 -11.99 8.67 -13.17
C ASN A 197 -12.45 9.17 -14.54
N HIS A 198 -12.55 8.28 -15.54
CA HIS A 198 -13.05 8.61 -16.88
C HIS A 198 -14.57 8.44 -17.02
N ALA A 199 -15.23 7.79 -16.07
CA ALA A 199 -16.67 7.57 -16.12
C ALA A 199 -17.45 8.88 -15.86
N VAL A 200 -17.96 9.47 -16.92
CA VAL A 200 -18.76 10.70 -16.89
C VAL A 200 -19.92 10.63 -17.85
N VAL A 201 -21.04 11.30 -17.51
CA VAL A 201 -22.15 11.53 -18.42
C VAL A 201 -22.18 13.01 -18.79
N TRP A 202 -21.90 13.30 -20.08
CA TRP A 202 -21.94 14.66 -20.61
C TRP A 202 -23.41 15.13 -20.80
N VAL A 203 -23.68 16.40 -20.45
CA VAL A 203 -24.99 17.01 -20.46
C VAL A 203 -24.93 18.32 -21.23
N ASN A 204 -25.84 18.50 -22.20
CA ASN A 204 -25.77 19.59 -23.14
C ASN A 204 -26.55 20.84 -22.71
N SER A 205 -27.48 20.72 -21.80
CA SER A 205 -28.27 21.87 -21.34
C SER A 205 -28.56 21.84 -19.85
N LYS A 206 -28.77 23.03 -19.25
CA LYS A 206 -29.17 23.16 -17.84
C LYS A 206 -30.57 22.53 -17.61
N ASP A 207 -31.44 22.55 -18.61
CA ASP A 207 -32.81 22.02 -18.50
C ASP A 207 -32.80 20.50 -18.26
N GLU A 208 -31.82 19.78 -18.79
CA GLU A 208 -31.67 18.35 -18.52
C GLU A 208 -31.38 18.07 -17.03
N LEU A 209 -30.78 19.03 -16.31
CA LEU A 209 -30.41 18.94 -14.90
C LEU A 209 -31.53 19.36 -13.94
N LYS A 210 -32.74 19.60 -14.43
CA LYS A 210 -33.88 19.97 -13.61
C LYS A 210 -34.12 18.95 -12.50
N GLY A 211 -34.39 19.47 -11.28
CA GLY A 211 -34.50 18.68 -10.05
C GLY A 211 -33.23 18.66 -9.19
N LEU A 212 -32.09 19.02 -9.76
CA LEU A 212 -30.86 19.22 -8.97
C LEU A 212 -30.83 20.60 -8.33
N SER A 213 -30.07 20.72 -7.21
CA SER A 213 -29.80 22.03 -6.61
C SER A 213 -28.89 22.89 -7.49
N GLU A 214 -28.96 24.23 -7.33
CA GLU A 214 -28.05 25.13 -8.04
C GLU A 214 -26.58 24.84 -7.71
N ALA A 215 -26.26 24.36 -6.49
CA ALA A 215 -24.93 23.95 -6.10
C ALA A 215 -24.45 22.70 -6.89
N ASP A 216 -25.31 21.70 -7.05
CA ASP A 216 -25.02 20.51 -7.85
C ASP A 216 -24.81 20.85 -9.32
N ILE A 217 -25.66 21.74 -9.87
CA ILE A 217 -25.54 22.22 -11.25
C ILE A 217 -24.23 22.98 -11.45
N ALA A 218 -23.84 23.84 -10.49
CA ALA A 218 -22.57 24.54 -10.54
C ALA A 218 -21.36 23.56 -10.47
N GLN A 219 -21.48 22.50 -9.67
CA GLN A 219 -20.47 21.46 -9.62
C GLN A 219 -20.38 20.70 -10.96
N CYS A 220 -21.50 20.31 -11.55
CA CYS A 220 -21.51 19.69 -12.89
C CYS A 220 -20.83 20.54 -13.96
N LYS A 221 -20.98 21.87 -13.89
CA LYS A 221 -20.29 22.79 -14.79
C LYS A 221 -18.78 22.83 -14.55
N LYS A 222 -18.36 22.96 -13.29
CA LYS A 222 -16.96 22.94 -12.90
C LYS A 222 -16.26 21.64 -13.29
N ASP A 223 -16.94 20.51 -13.09
CA ASP A 223 -16.45 19.20 -13.47
C ASP A 223 -16.28 19.07 -14.99
N ALA A 224 -17.19 19.63 -15.78
CA ALA A 224 -17.09 19.67 -17.23
C ALA A 224 -15.86 20.48 -17.70
N GLU A 225 -15.66 21.66 -17.11
CA GLU A 225 -14.50 22.52 -17.41
C GLU A 225 -13.18 21.83 -17.10
N SER A 226 -13.07 21.18 -15.94
CA SER A 226 -11.84 20.47 -15.50
C SER A 226 -11.53 19.23 -16.35
N ARG A 227 -12.53 18.68 -17.06
CA ARG A 227 -12.43 17.46 -17.87
C ARG A 227 -12.37 17.67 -19.38
N GLY A 228 -12.05 18.90 -19.81
CA GLY A 228 -11.86 19.23 -21.22
C GLY A 228 -13.12 19.68 -21.95
N GLY A 229 -14.23 19.98 -21.26
CA GLY A 229 -15.36 20.74 -21.76
C GLY A 229 -16.07 20.17 -23.00
N LYS A 230 -16.26 18.85 -23.13
CA LYS A 230 -16.97 18.25 -24.28
C LYS A 230 -18.44 18.66 -24.35
N ALA A 231 -19.02 19.09 -23.21
CA ALA A 231 -20.34 19.71 -23.11
C ALA A 231 -20.33 20.71 -21.95
N PRO A 232 -21.35 21.61 -21.82
CA PRO A 232 -21.39 22.61 -20.77
C PRO A 232 -21.43 22.04 -19.35
N TYR A 233 -21.91 20.82 -19.18
CA TYR A 233 -22.00 20.12 -17.89
C TYR A 233 -21.54 18.69 -18.01
N CYS A 234 -21.08 18.09 -16.92
CA CYS A 234 -20.93 16.64 -16.82
C CYS A 234 -21.28 16.14 -15.42
N ILE A 235 -21.78 14.92 -15.38
CA ILE A 235 -22.04 14.17 -14.14
C ILE A 235 -20.93 13.15 -13.99
N VAL A 236 -20.12 13.28 -12.94
CA VAL A 236 -19.06 12.34 -12.62
C VAL A 236 -19.64 11.11 -11.93
N ILE A 237 -19.27 9.91 -12.39
CA ILE A 237 -19.83 8.66 -11.90
C ILE A 237 -18.94 8.10 -10.78
N VAL A 238 -19.18 8.57 -9.57
CA VAL A 238 -18.57 8.01 -8.35
C VAL A 238 -19.68 7.69 -7.32
N ASN A 239 -19.41 6.79 -6.41
CA ASN A 239 -20.41 6.25 -5.49
C ASN A 239 -21.18 7.30 -4.69
N THR A 240 -20.54 8.43 -4.37
CA THR A 240 -21.14 9.51 -3.58
C THR A 240 -22.00 10.47 -4.39
N THR A 241 -21.65 10.74 -5.65
CA THR A 241 -22.35 11.74 -6.48
C THR A 241 -23.55 11.17 -7.19
N GLN A 242 -23.49 9.94 -7.68
CA GLN A 242 -24.59 9.34 -8.48
C GLN A 242 -25.89 9.14 -7.68
N GLN A 243 -25.83 8.86 -6.38
CA GLN A 243 -27.00 8.57 -5.57
C GLN A 243 -27.96 9.78 -5.47
N ALA A 244 -27.42 10.95 -5.10
CA ALA A 244 -28.20 12.19 -5.02
C ALA A 244 -28.77 12.57 -6.40
N ILE A 245 -27.98 12.43 -7.46
CA ILE A 245 -28.36 12.72 -8.82
C ILE A 245 -29.50 11.80 -9.30
N LEU A 246 -29.36 10.50 -9.10
CA LEU A 246 -30.41 9.53 -9.47
C LEU A 246 -31.72 9.76 -8.69
N THR A 247 -31.66 10.27 -7.47
CA THR A 247 -32.82 10.56 -6.64
C THR A 247 -33.55 11.83 -7.09
N ASN A 248 -32.81 12.89 -7.43
CA ASN A 248 -33.37 14.24 -7.58
C ASN A 248 -33.63 14.66 -9.03
N LEU A 249 -32.89 14.11 -10.02
CA LEU A 249 -33.12 14.43 -11.44
C LEU A 249 -34.56 14.13 -11.88
N GLU A 250 -35.22 15.12 -12.49
CA GLU A 250 -36.55 14.93 -13.10
C GLU A 250 -36.45 14.23 -14.47
N ASN A 251 -35.38 14.46 -15.23
CA ASN A 251 -35.16 13.89 -16.55
C ASN A 251 -34.88 12.37 -16.47
N ARG A 252 -35.86 11.56 -16.91
CA ARG A 252 -35.77 10.09 -16.84
C ARG A 252 -34.66 9.52 -17.73
N ASP A 253 -34.47 10.08 -18.93
CA ASP A 253 -33.48 9.58 -19.87
C ASP A 253 -32.08 9.87 -19.37
N LEU A 254 -31.84 11.03 -18.75
CA LEU A 254 -30.58 11.35 -18.13
C LEU A 254 -30.31 10.44 -16.90
N ARG A 255 -31.33 10.18 -16.04
CA ARG A 255 -31.18 9.20 -14.95
C ARG A 255 -30.78 7.82 -15.48
N ARG A 256 -31.41 7.37 -16.58
CA ARG A 256 -31.03 6.10 -17.21
C ARG A 256 -29.58 6.09 -17.67
N ARG A 257 -29.13 7.14 -18.36
CA ARG A 257 -27.77 7.27 -18.83
C ARG A 257 -26.75 7.25 -17.65
N VAL A 258 -27.07 7.93 -16.56
CA VAL A 258 -26.25 7.94 -15.32
C VAL A 258 -26.21 6.54 -14.69
N PHE A 259 -27.36 5.87 -14.60
CA PHE A 259 -27.43 4.50 -14.08
C PHE A 259 -26.63 3.51 -14.94
N GLU A 260 -26.82 3.53 -16.26
CA GLU A 260 -26.09 2.67 -17.20
C GLU A 260 -24.57 2.93 -17.11
N ALA A 261 -24.14 4.20 -17.12
CA ALA A 261 -22.74 4.56 -16.95
C ALA A 261 -22.17 4.06 -15.61
N SER A 262 -22.97 4.04 -14.54
CA SER A 262 -22.55 3.53 -13.24
C SER A 262 -22.34 2.02 -13.21
N VAL A 263 -23.28 1.25 -13.79
CA VAL A 263 -23.20 -0.22 -13.75
C VAL A 263 -22.19 -0.78 -14.75
N HIS A 264 -21.86 -0.03 -15.81
CA HIS A 264 -20.93 -0.42 -16.87
C HIS A 264 -19.55 0.25 -16.79
N ARG A 265 -19.24 1.01 -15.75
CA ARG A 265 -18.00 1.81 -15.67
C ARG A 265 -16.69 1.01 -15.76
N ALA A 266 -16.74 -0.29 -15.55
CA ALA A 266 -15.59 -1.19 -15.62
C ALA A 266 -15.70 -2.23 -16.75
N ASP A 267 -16.64 -2.08 -17.65
CA ASP A 267 -16.86 -2.99 -18.79
C ASP A 267 -15.91 -2.71 -19.98
N GLY A 268 -14.83 -1.97 -19.78
CA GLY A 268 -13.89 -1.37 -20.68
C GLY A 268 -13.24 -2.12 -21.78
#